data_d012e333449c1b9021b0815f7f893ddc
#
_entry.id   d012e333449c1b9021b0815f7f893ddc
#
_cell.length_a   1.000
_cell.length_b   1.000
_cell.length_c   1.000
_cell.angle_alpha   90.00
_cell.angle_beta   90.00
_cell.angle_gamma   90.00
#
_symmetry.space_group_name_H-M   'P 1'
#
loop_
_entity.id
_entity.type
_entity.pdbx_description
1 polymer ?
#
loop_
_entity_poly.entity_id
_entity_poly.type
_entity_poly.pdbx_seq_one_letter_code
_entity_poly.pdbx_strand_id
1 'polypeptide(L)'
;MIPALNFSGVWYGDYVPISQNGILDNKGNVYNITRILTPEHTVDPAQYEAYSPLFLSTAFALTYGMSFASVAAVVSNTYLFQGSEIWRRFRSQSGELDDVHMKIMRKYKLVPTWWYLALLAIMIAFAFASALAYPTGMAWYSVLLSLVIAGAWTIPIGIIQAFTNIQLGLNVFTEFIIGYLQPGRPIAMMMFKTFGYIVMTQALYFCQDLKLGHYMHVPQRSLFAAQLVATAWSCLCQLATVEWAMGAIKGVCTAAATGSFNCAYIKTFYNASVIWGAIGPKHLFSGVAVYKDLQWFWLAGFGAPFLVYGLARMFPKNFLIRRISMPIIFACMAYVPPYSPMNIVSPLVHLLHILQLLTRTKLAWCSVGYIFNKWIRNTYRGWWMQYNYVTSAAMDVGLAICNIILFFCVLLPGGAMPEYWGNTIVSTTADGAQTAVRKSVTGDEYFGPRTWKW
;
A
#
# COMPACT_ATOMS: atom_id res chain seq x y z
N MET A 1 -21.45 3.16 3.42
CA MET A 1 -21.15 1.81 3.93
C MET A 1 -20.52 1.85 5.32
N ILE A 2 -19.36 2.51 5.56
CA ILE A 2 -18.71 2.57 6.88
C ILE A 2 -19.66 3.08 7.98
N PRO A 3 -20.33 4.24 7.85
CA PRO A 3 -21.25 4.70 8.89
C PRO A 3 -22.39 3.71 9.15
N ALA A 4 -22.96 3.13 8.09
CA ALA A 4 -24.04 2.15 8.24
C ALA A 4 -23.61 0.94 9.06
N LEU A 5 -22.42 0.38 8.80
CA LEU A 5 -21.88 -0.74 9.56
C LEU A 5 -21.57 -0.36 11.02
N ASN A 6 -20.99 0.83 11.23
CA ASN A 6 -20.67 1.29 12.58
C ASN A 6 -21.93 1.53 13.42
N PHE A 7 -22.93 2.19 12.85
CA PHE A 7 -24.19 2.49 13.53
C PHE A 7 -25.10 1.28 13.71
N SER A 8 -24.90 0.20 12.96
CA SER A 8 -25.59 -1.07 13.19
C SER A 8 -24.96 -1.93 14.30
N GLY A 9 -23.85 -1.47 14.92
CA GLY A 9 -23.15 -2.20 15.98
C GLY A 9 -22.37 -3.42 15.51
N VAL A 10 -22.22 -3.63 14.20
CA VAL A 10 -21.41 -4.72 13.62
C VAL A 10 -19.95 -4.54 14.08
N TRP A 11 -19.30 -5.67 14.40
CA TRP A 11 -17.93 -5.73 14.93
C TRP A 11 -17.70 -4.86 16.18
N TYR A 12 -18.73 -4.73 17.02
CA TYR A 12 -18.71 -3.88 18.21
C TYR A 12 -18.47 -2.39 17.93
N GLY A 13 -18.93 -1.91 16.78
CA GLY A 13 -18.78 -0.52 16.32
C GLY A 13 -19.28 0.55 17.27
N ASP A 14 -20.09 0.20 18.31
CA ASP A 14 -20.51 1.10 19.37
C ASP A 14 -19.37 1.48 20.32
N TYR A 15 -18.39 0.59 20.51
CA TYR A 15 -17.31 0.69 21.49
C TYR A 15 -15.97 1.12 20.86
N VAL A 16 -15.87 1.13 19.54
CA VAL A 16 -14.65 1.49 18.82
C VAL A 16 -14.87 2.75 17.97
N PRO A 17 -13.84 3.58 17.74
CA PRO A 17 -13.93 4.72 16.83
C PRO A 17 -14.31 4.28 15.41
N ILE A 18 -15.00 5.14 14.66
CA ILE A 18 -15.45 4.81 13.31
C ILE A 18 -14.29 4.62 12.33
N SER A 19 -13.24 5.43 12.48
CA SER A 19 -12.06 5.41 11.58
C SER A 19 -10.78 5.68 12.37
N GLN A 20 -10.03 4.63 12.65
CA GLN A 20 -8.73 4.67 13.34
C GLN A 20 -7.85 3.54 12.81
N ASN A 21 -6.54 3.78 12.66
CA ASN A 21 -5.58 2.74 12.29
C ASN A 21 -4.92 2.05 13.48
N GLY A 22 -5.29 2.45 14.71
CA GLY A 22 -4.86 1.80 15.94
C GLY A 22 -5.57 0.47 16.18
N ILE A 23 -4.99 -0.33 17.04
CA ILE A 23 -5.52 -1.59 17.56
C ILE A 23 -5.99 -1.38 19.00
N LEU A 24 -7.12 -1.96 19.37
CA LEU A 24 -7.78 -1.72 20.64
C LEU A 24 -7.97 -3.02 21.42
N ASP A 25 -8.01 -2.90 22.74
CA ASP A 25 -8.38 -3.97 23.65
C ASP A 25 -9.91 -4.00 23.91
N ASN A 26 -10.38 -4.95 24.70
CA ASN A 26 -11.80 -5.10 25.07
C ASN A 26 -12.31 -4.06 26.08
N LYS A 27 -11.47 -3.12 26.49
CA LYS A 27 -11.84 -1.94 27.27
C LYS A 27 -11.84 -0.64 26.44
N GLY A 28 -11.46 -0.72 25.16
CA GLY A 28 -11.36 0.43 24.27
C GLY A 28 -10.02 1.19 24.34
N ASN A 29 -9.05 0.68 25.09
CA ASN A 29 -7.70 1.27 25.14
C ASN A 29 -6.82 0.76 24.02
N VAL A 30 -5.70 1.46 23.79
CA VAL A 30 -4.68 0.99 22.85
C VAL A 30 -4.14 -0.37 23.29
N TYR A 31 -4.17 -1.34 22.39
CA TYR A 31 -3.73 -2.70 22.67
C TYR A 31 -2.26 -2.77 23.07
N ASN A 32 -1.97 -3.30 24.26
CA ASN A 32 -0.61 -3.43 24.77
C ASN A 32 -0.05 -4.81 24.43
N ILE A 33 0.68 -4.90 23.31
CA ILE A 33 1.27 -6.16 22.85
C ILE A 33 2.35 -6.71 23.78
N THR A 34 3.04 -5.86 24.57
CA THR A 34 4.09 -6.34 25.45
C THR A 34 3.60 -7.28 26.55
N ARG A 35 2.28 -7.27 26.81
CA ARG A 35 1.64 -8.19 27.77
C ARG A 35 1.53 -9.62 27.24
N ILE A 36 1.62 -9.82 25.94
CA ILE A 36 1.42 -11.13 25.30
C ILE A 36 2.67 -11.65 24.60
N LEU A 37 3.76 -10.88 24.58
CA LEU A 37 5.02 -11.27 23.96
C LEU A 37 5.97 -11.89 24.99
N THR A 38 6.59 -12.99 24.57
CA THR A 38 7.75 -13.56 25.27
C THR A 38 9.01 -12.70 25.06
N PRO A 39 10.07 -12.88 25.85
CA PRO A 39 11.36 -12.21 25.62
C PRO A 39 11.97 -12.46 24.24
N GLU A 40 11.58 -13.56 23.59
CA GLU A 40 11.99 -13.93 22.22
C GLU A 40 11.15 -13.30 21.13
N HIS A 41 10.29 -12.34 21.48
CA HIS A 41 9.35 -11.67 20.57
C HIS A 41 8.35 -12.61 19.86
N THR A 42 8.04 -13.75 20.48
CA THR A 42 6.96 -14.65 20.06
C THR A 42 5.75 -14.46 20.98
N VAL A 43 4.56 -14.85 20.50
CA VAL A 43 3.33 -14.69 21.29
C VAL A 43 3.14 -15.87 22.20
N ASP A 44 2.84 -15.58 23.48
CA ASP A 44 2.44 -16.56 24.49
C ASP A 44 0.90 -16.74 24.45
N PRO A 45 0.40 -17.93 24.09
CA PRO A 45 -1.04 -18.19 24.02
C PRO A 45 -1.77 -17.97 25.35
N ALA A 46 -1.14 -18.34 26.46
CA ALA A 46 -1.74 -18.21 27.80
C ALA A 46 -1.92 -16.73 28.19
N GLN A 47 -0.93 -15.90 27.92
CA GLN A 47 -0.99 -14.46 28.18
C GLN A 47 -2.02 -13.78 27.24
N TYR A 48 -2.14 -14.21 25.98
CA TYR A 48 -3.15 -13.71 25.06
C TYR A 48 -4.57 -14.02 25.55
N GLU A 49 -4.82 -15.27 26.00
CA GLU A 49 -6.12 -15.67 26.54
C GLU A 49 -6.47 -14.94 27.84
N ALA A 50 -5.48 -14.59 28.65
CA ALA A 50 -5.67 -13.86 29.88
C ALA A 50 -5.87 -12.34 29.70
N TYR A 51 -5.44 -11.78 28.55
CA TYR A 51 -5.48 -10.34 28.33
C TYR A 51 -6.75 -9.89 27.61
N SER A 52 -6.78 -9.96 26.30
CA SER A 52 -7.89 -9.43 25.48
C SER A 52 -7.82 -9.91 24.03
N PRO A 53 -8.96 -10.16 23.37
CA PRO A 53 -9.00 -10.19 21.93
C PRO A 53 -8.69 -8.80 21.36
N LEU A 54 -8.26 -8.77 20.10
CA LEU A 54 -7.91 -7.53 19.41
C LEU A 54 -9.10 -6.97 18.65
N PHE A 55 -9.35 -5.67 18.80
CA PHE A 55 -10.40 -4.95 18.08
C PHE A 55 -9.84 -3.89 17.16
N LEU A 56 -10.54 -3.72 16.03
CA LEU A 56 -10.24 -2.76 14.97
C LEU A 56 -11.41 -1.79 14.82
N SER A 57 -11.11 -0.56 14.38
CA SER A 57 -12.18 0.35 13.96
C SER A 57 -12.97 -0.23 12.78
N THR A 58 -14.24 0.14 12.65
CA THR A 58 -15.12 -0.34 11.57
C THR A 58 -14.53 -0.06 10.18
N ALA A 59 -13.94 1.13 9.99
CA ALA A 59 -13.28 1.48 8.74
C ALA A 59 -12.07 0.59 8.47
N PHE A 60 -11.25 0.30 9.49
CA PHE A 60 -10.05 -0.51 9.36
C PHE A 60 -10.39 -1.98 9.05
N ALA A 61 -11.37 -2.55 9.73
CA ALA A 61 -11.86 -3.89 9.44
C ALA A 61 -12.38 -4.00 8.00
N LEU A 62 -13.19 -3.04 7.55
CA LEU A 62 -13.69 -3.00 6.18
C LEU A 62 -12.57 -2.86 5.15
N THR A 63 -11.52 -2.09 5.45
CA THR A 63 -10.34 -1.96 4.57
C THR A 63 -9.66 -3.30 4.31
N TYR A 64 -9.57 -4.17 5.31
CA TYR A 64 -9.06 -5.52 5.11
C TYR A 64 -9.97 -6.35 4.19
N GLY A 65 -11.30 -6.31 4.40
CA GLY A 65 -12.24 -6.97 3.49
C GLY A 65 -12.11 -6.50 2.06
N MET A 66 -12.06 -5.18 1.85
CA MET A 66 -11.88 -4.59 0.51
C MET A 66 -10.51 -4.94 -0.10
N SER A 67 -9.49 -5.09 0.72
CA SER A 67 -8.17 -5.55 0.26
C SER A 67 -8.22 -7.01 -0.20
N PHE A 68 -8.93 -7.89 0.51
CA PHE A 68 -9.19 -9.27 0.06
C PHE A 68 -9.90 -9.27 -1.30
N ALA A 69 -10.96 -8.47 -1.43
CA ALA A 69 -11.69 -8.34 -2.68
C ALA A 69 -10.81 -7.79 -3.82
N SER A 70 -9.97 -6.81 -3.55
CA SER A 70 -9.07 -6.24 -4.55
C SER A 70 -8.09 -7.27 -5.10
N VAL A 71 -7.43 -8.03 -4.23
CA VAL A 71 -6.47 -9.07 -4.63
C VAL A 71 -7.15 -10.17 -5.45
N ALA A 72 -8.30 -10.67 -4.98
CA ALA A 72 -9.08 -11.66 -5.72
C ALA A 72 -9.55 -11.14 -7.09
N ALA A 73 -9.98 -9.87 -7.14
CA ALA A 73 -10.39 -9.23 -8.38
C ALA A 73 -9.23 -9.03 -9.37
N VAL A 74 -8.00 -8.81 -8.91
CA VAL A 74 -6.82 -8.74 -9.80
C VAL A 74 -6.68 -10.02 -10.61
N VAL A 75 -6.80 -11.18 -9.96
CA VAL A 75 -6.66 -12.49 -10.63
C VAL A 75 -7.71 -12.66 -11.71
N SER A 76 -8.99 -12.54 -11.34
CA SER A 76 -10.09 -12.74 -12.28
C SER A 76 -10.14 -11.67 -13.38
N ASN A 77 -9.85 -10.40 -13.04
CA ASN A 77 -9.79 -9.34 -14.04
C ASN A 77 -8.67 -9.55 -15.06
N THR A 78 -7.46 -9.89 -14.60
CA THR A 78 -6.32 -10.15 -15.48
C THR A 78 -6.60 -11.36 -16.39
N TYR A 79 -7.17 -12.42 -15.85
CA TYR A 79 -7.53 -13.59 -16.63
C TYR A 79 -8.56 -13.25 -17.73
N LEU A 80 -9.65 -12.54 -17.38
CA LEU A 80 -10.75 -12.26 -18.30
C LEU A 80 -10.41 -11.24 -19.40
N PHE A 81 -9.69 -10.19 -19.05
CA PHE A 81 -9.44 -9.07 -19.96
C PHE A 81 -8.10 -9.14 -20.67
N GLN A 82 -7.07 -9.70 -20.04
CA GLN A 82 -5.70 -9.74 -20.56
C GLN A 82 -5.13 -11.15 -20.74
N GLY A 83 -5.80 -12.20 -20.26
CA GLY A 83 -5.26 -13.56 -20.25
C GLY A 83 -4.84 -14.08 -21.63
N SER A 84 -5.65 -13.83 -22.64
CA SER A 84 -5.35 -14.22 -24.02
C SER A 84 -4.12 -13.50 -24.59
N GLU A 85 -3.99 -12.20 -24.30
CA GLU A 85 -2.85 -11.38 -24.74
C GLU A 85 -1.55 -11.80 -24.02
N ILE A 86 -1.63 -12.02 -22.71
CA ILE A 86 -0.50 -12.50 -21.91
C ILE A 86 -0.03 -13.86 -22.46
N TRP A 87 -0.97 -14.78 -22.68
CA TRP A 87 -0.66 -16.11 -23.21
C TRP A 87 -0.03 -16.04 -24.60
N ARG A 88 -0.57 -15.19 -25.48
CA ARG A 88 -0.05 -14.98 -26.82
C ARG A 88 1.38 -14.45 -26.78
N ARG A 89 1.67 -13.42 -25.97
CA ARG A 89 3.00 -12.84 -25.81
C ARG A 89 4.00 -13.79 -25.18
N PHE A 90 3.55 -14.61 -24.24
CA PHE A 90 4.41 -15.63 -23.63
C PHE A 90 4.82 -16.71 -24.66
N ARG A 91 3.91 -17.05 -25.58
CA ARG A 91 4.13 -18.12 -26.58
C ARG A 91 4.84 -17.64 -27.84
N SER A 92 4.75 -16.37 -28.18
CA SER A 92 5.33 -15.80 -29.39
C SER A 92 6.22 -14.61 -29.03
N GLN A 93 7.54 -14.83 -29.14
CA GLN A 93 8.55 -13.74 -28.99
C GLN A 93 8.65 -12.84 -30.23
N SER A 94 7.98 -13.19 -31.33
CA SER A 94 8.07 -12.49 -32.61
C SER A 94 6.83 -11.66 -32.85
N GLY A 95 6.95 -10.35 -32.87
CA GLY A 95 5.87 -9.45 -33.30
C GLY A 95 5.80 -8.11 -32.61
N GLU A 96 6.83 -7.67 -31.93
CA GLU A 96 6.89 -6.25 -31.57
C GLU A 96 7.06 -5.42 -32.81
N LEU A 97 6.02 -4.64 -33.13
CA LEU A 97 6.16 -3.56 -34.11
C LEU A 97 7.28 -2.66 -33.64
N ASP A 98 8.31 -2.51 -34.45
CA ASP A 98 9.45 -1.63 -34.19
C ASP A 98 8.96 -0.20 -33.97
N ASP A 99 8.83 0.16 -32.67
CA ASP A 99 8.58 1.53 -32.26
C ASP A 99 9.76 2.42 -32.70
N VAL A 100 9.49 3.69 -32.98
CA VAL A 100 10.51 4.69 -33.35
C VAL A 100 11.63 4.74 -32.29
N HIS A 101 11.28 4.69 -31.01
CA HIS A 101 12.24 4.68 -29.92
C HIS A 101 13.12 3.43 -29.91
N MET A 102 12.56 2.25 -30.21
CA MET A 102 13.31 1.01 -30.31
C MET A 102 14.35 1.07 -31.42
N LYS A 103 14.02 1.63 -32.59
CA LYS A 103 14.96 1.81 -33.69
C LYS A 103 16.17 2.66 -33.29
N ILE A 104 15.94 3.73 -32.50
CA ILE A 104 17.01 4.60 -32.00
C ILE A 104 17.86 3.86 -30.96
N MET A 105 17.20 3.12 -30.05
CA MET A 105 17.85 2.40 -28.96
C MET A 105 18.71 1.21 -29.45
N ARG A 106 18.42 0.63 -30.62
CA ARG A 106 19.23 -0.44 -31.22
C ARG A 106 20.70 -0.03 -31.50
N LYS A 107 20.98 1.27 -31.52
CA LYS A 107 22.38 1.77 -31.67
C LYS A 107 23.21 1.49 -30.40
N TYR A 108 22.62 1.30 -29.27
CA TYR A 108 23.29 1.10 -27.98
C TYR A 108 23.44 -0.39 -27.66
N LYS A 109 24.54 -0.72 -26.97
CA LYS A 109 24.75 -2.08 -26.48
C LYS A 109 23.77 -2.44 -25.39
N LEU A 110 23.07 -3.55 -25.56
CA LEU A 110 22.15 -4.09 -24.55
C LEU A 110 22.91 -4.55 -23.30
N VAL A 111 22.22 -4.56 -22.16
CA VAL A 111 22.74 -5.17 -20.93
C VAL A 111 22.67 -6.69 -21.11
N PRO A 112 23.77 -7.42 -20.91
CA PRO A 112 23.77 -8.88 -20.99
C PRO A 112 22.86 -9.47 -19.89
N THR A 113 22.08 -10.48 -20.22
CA THR A 113 21.17 -11.14 -19.28
C THR A 113 21.87 -11.66 -18.03
N TRP A 114 23.12 -12.07 -18.14
CA TRP A 114 23.89 -12.59 -17.00
C TRP A 114 24.14 -11.53 -15.90
N TRP A 115 24.17 -10.21 -16.24
CA TRP A 115 24.26 -9.14 -15.21
C TRP A 115 23.05 -9.16 -14.29
N TYR A 116 21.86 -9.29 -14.85
CA TYR A 116 20.62 -9.39 -14.06
C TYR A 116 20.58 -10.67 -13.23
N LEU A 117 21.00 -11.81 -13.82
CA LEU A 117 21.02 -13.08 -13.11
C LEU A 117 22.06 -13.11 -11.98
N ALA A 118 23.25 -12.53 -12.20
CA ALA A 118 24.28 -12.42 -11.17
C ALA A 118 23.81 -11.52 -10.01
N LEU A 119 23.21 -10.37 -10.31
CA LEU A 119 22.64 -9.49 -9.30
C LEU A 119 21.52 -10.18 -8.52
N LEU A 120 20.62 -10.87 -9.21
CA LEU A 120 19.54 -11.64 -8.58
C LEU A 120 20.10 -12.70 -7.63
N ALA A 121 21.09 -13.47 -8.06
CA ALA A 121 21.70 -14.50 -7.21
C ALA A 121 22.37 -13.92 -5.96
N ILE A 122 23.09 -12.81 -6.10
CA ILE A 122 23.71 -12.09 -4.98
C ILE A 122 22.63 -11.60 -4.01
N MET A 123 21.56 -10.99 -4.51
CA MET A 123 20.47 -10.46 -3.67
C MET A 123 19.68 -11.56 -2.98
N ILE A 124 19.46 -12.71 -3.63
CA ILE A 124 18.87 -13.88 -2.99
C ILE A 124 19.76 -14.37 -1.85
N ALA A 125 21.06 -14.46 -2.05
CA ALA A 125 22.01 -14.85 -1.00
C ALA A 125 21.94 -13.88 0.20
N PHE A 126 21.89 -12.56 -0.04
CA PHE A 126 21.70 -11.58 1.02
C PHE A 126 20.34 -11.71 1.71
N ALA A 127 19.26 -12.00 0.99
CA ALA A 127 17.95 -12.24 1.58
C ALA A 127 17.96 -13.45 2.53
N PHE A 128 18.60 -14.56 2.11
CA PHE A 128 18.79 -15.70 2.98
C PHE A 128 19.69 -15.39 4.18
N ALA A 129 20.81 -14.70 3.97
CA ALA A 129 21.71 -14.31 5.05
C ALA A 129 20.98 -13.43 6.08
N SER A 130 20.23 -12.40 5.65
CA SER A 130 19.48 -11.52 6.54
C SER A 130 18.35 -12.25 7.29
N ALA A 131 17.69 -13.20 6.64
CA ALA A 131 16.59 -13.94 7.25
C ALA A 131 17.06 -14.99 8.25
N LEU A 132 18.20 -15.66 8.02
CA LEU A 132 18.64 -16.81 8.80
C LEU A 132 19.78 -16.51 9.77
N ALA A 133 20.61 -15.49 9.51
CA ALA A 133 21.70 -15.12 10.39
C ALA A 133 21.24 -14.32 11.63
N TYR A 134 20.10 -13.67 11.55
CA TYR A 134 19.50 -12.93 12.67
C TYR A 134 18.32 -13.72 13.28
N PRO A 135 17.97 -13.49 14.55
CA PRO A 135 16.86 -14.19 15.23
C PRO A 135 15.50 -13.67 14.76
N THR A 136 15.24 -13.74 13.46
CA THR A 136 13.99 -13.27 12.84
C THR A 136 12.82 -14.23 12.98
N GLY A 137 13.14 -15.51 13.26
CA GLY A 137 12.16 -16.59 13.30
C GLY A 137 11.60 -16.99 11.94
N MET A 138 12.11 -16.45 10.81
CA MET A 138 11.66 -16.75 9.47
C MET A 138 12.25 -18.07 8.97
N ALA A 139 11.41 -18.99 8.49
CA ALA A 139 11.87 -20.25 7.92
C ALA A 139 12.42 -20.05 6.50
N TRP A 140 13.41 -20.84 6.12
CA TRP A 140 14.08 -20.75 4.81
C TRP A 140 13.09 -20.86 3.62
N TYR A 141 12.10 -21.77 3.71
CA TYR A 141 11.08 -21.94 2.65
C TYR A 141 10.18 -20.70 2.51
N SER A 142 9.98 -19.95 3.57
CA SER A 142 9.20 -18.70 3.53
C SER A 142 9.91 -17.62 2.72
N VAL A 143 11.25 -17.59 2.74
CA VAL A 143 12.04 -16.68 1.88
C VAL A 143 11.79 -17.00 0.41
N LEU A 144 11.87 -18.28 0.01
CA LEU A 144 11.60 -18.70 -1.37
C LEU A 144 10.16 -18.39 -1.79
N LEU A 145 9.19 -18.72 -0.92
CA LEU A 145 7.78 -18.48 -1.21
C LEU A 145 7.49 -16.99 -1.42
N SER A 146 8.07 -16.10 -0.59
CA SER A 146 7.88 -14.67 -0.75
C SER A 146 8.43 -14.14 -2.08
N LEU A 147 9.58 -14.63 -2.54
CA LEU A 147 10.16 -14.26 -3.82
C LEU A 147 9.34 -14.77 -5.01
N VAL A 148 8.81 -16.00 -4.91
CA VAL A 148 7.88 -16.56 -5.92
C VAL A 148 6.61 -15.72 -6.00
N ILE A 149 6.05 -15.32 -4.88
CA ILE A 149 4.87 -14.44 -4.83
C ILE A 149 5.19 -13.10 -5.48
N ALA A 150 6.31 -12.47 -5.12
CA ALA A 150 6.74 -11.21 -5.73
C ALA A 150 6.83 -11.31 -7.25
N GLY A 151 7.49 -12.34 -7.78
CA GLY A 151 7.63 -12.57 -9.22
C GLY A 151 6.29 -12.82 -9.93
N ALA A 152 5.47 -13.70 -9.38
CA ALA A 152 4.17 -14.07 -9.97
C ALA A 152 3.19 -12.88 -10.05
N TRP A 153 3.16 -12.02 -9.02
CA TRP A 153 2.23 -10.89 -8.96
C TRP A 153 2.74 -9.63 -9.67
N THR A 154 4.03 -9.56 -10.01
CA THR A 154 4.59 -8.43 -10.78
C THR A 154 3.88 -8.24 -12.11
N ILE A 155 3.55 -9.32 -12.83
CA ILE A 155 2.89 -9.24 -14.15
C ILE A 155 1.45 -8.73 -14.03
N PRO A 156 0.53 -9.35 -13.25
CA PRO A 156 -0.85 -8.89 -13.15
C PRO A 156 -0.98 -7.45 -12.64
N ILE A 157 -0.25 -7.11 -11.58
CA ILE A 157 -0.29 -5.77 -11.00
C ILE A 157 0.36 -4.75 -11.93
N GLY A 158 1.49 -5.10 -12.56
CA GLY A 158 2.16 -4.24 -13.53
C GLY A 158 1.30 -3.91 -14.74
N ILE A 159 0.51 -4.85 -15.24
CA ILE A 159 -0.46 -4.60 -16.32
C ILE A 159 -1.53 -3.58 -15.87
N ILE A 160 -2.10 -3.75 -14.67
CA ILE A 160 -3.09 -2.81 -14.15
C ILE A 160 -2.45 -1.43 -13.98
N GLN A 161 -1.25 -1.34 -13.41
CA GLN A 161 -0.52 -0.09 -13.26
C GLN A 161 -0.22 0.58 -14.60
N ALA A 162 0.15 -0.18 -15.62
CA ALA A 162 0.43 0.36 -16.95
C ALA A 162 -0.80 1.02 -17.60
N PHE A 163 -2.00 0.49 -17.37
CA PHE A 163 -3.23 1.05 -17.95
C PHE A 163 -3.86 2.15 -17.09
N THR A 164 -3.68 2.12 -15.78
CA THR A 164 -4.43 2.95 -14.83
C THR A 164 -3.56 3.91 -14.04
N ASN A 165 -2.25 3.73 -14.09
CA ASN A 165 -1.26 4.42 -13.25
C ASN A 165 -1.53 4.23 -11.73
N ILE A 166 -2.25 3.17 -11.37
CA ILE A 166 -2.53 2.84 -9.96
C ILE A 166 -1.85 1.52 -9.63
N GLN A 167 -0.91 1.57 -8.70
CA GLN A 167 -0.27 0.39 -8.16
C GLN A 167 -1.12 -0.22 -7.05
N LEU A 168 -1.50 -1.47 -7.22
CA LEU A 168 -2.28 -2.19 -6.23
C LEU A 168 -1.36 -2.82 -5.18
N GLY A 169 -1.73 -2.66 -3.91
CA GLY A 169 -0.97 -3.21 -2.79
C GLY A 169 -1.22 -4.70 -2.58
N LEU A 170 -0.16 -5.48 -2.43
CA LEU A 170 -0.20 -6.90 -2.11
C LEU A 170 0.01 -7.17 -0.60
N ASN A 171 -0.01 -6.11 0.22
CA ASN A 171 0.25 -6.17 1.66
C ASN A 171 -0.50 -7.30 2.34
N VAL A 172 -1.82 -7.21 2.29
CA VAL A 172 -2.74 -8.07 3.03
C VAL A 172 -2.63 -9.53 2.57
N PHE A 173 -2.33 -9.77 1.30
CA PHE A 173 -2.14 -11.11 0.78
C PHE A 173 -0.88 -11.78 1.33
N THR A 174 0.23 -11.07 1.35
CA THR A 174 1.48 -11.58 1.93
C THR A 174 1.37 -11.79 3.44
N GLU A 175 0.74 -10.85 4.14
CA GLU A 175 0.47 -10.93 5.57
C GLU A 175 -0.44 -12.13 5.92
N PHE A 176 -1.47 -12.36 5.11
CA PHE A 176 -2.40 -13.46 5.27
C PHE A 176 -1.69 -14.82 5.14
N ILE A 177 -0.87 -15.00 4.10
CA ILE A 177 -0.16 -16.25 3.86
C ILE A 177 0.79 -16.58 5.02
N ILE A 178 1.65 -15.65 5.40
CA ILE A 178 2.65 -15.92 6.44
C ILE A 178 2.02 -16.06 7.81
N GLY A 179 0.92 -15.35 8.09
CA GLY A 179 0.19 -15.47 9.35
C GLY A 179 -0.41 -16.86 9.57
N TYR A 180 -0.74 -17.59 8.50
CA TYR A 180 -1.12 -19.00 8.60
C TYR A 180 0.08 -19.94 8.64
N LEU A 181 1.15 -19.65 7.90
CA LEU A 181 2.34 -20.50 7.82
C LEU A 181 3.19 -20.45 9.09
N GLN A 182 3.34 -19.26 9.69
CA GLN A 182 4.18 -19.02 10.86
C GLN A 182 3.48 -18.11 11.87
N PRO A 183 2.41 -18.58 12.54
CA PRO A 183 1.67 -17.80 13.52
C PRO A 183 2.55 -17.45 14.71
N GLY A 184 2.25 -16.32 15.37
CA GLY A 184 2.94 -15.87 16.58
C GLY A 184 4.35 -15.29 16.37
N ARG A 185 4.75 -15.01 15.11
CA ARG A 185 6.09 -14.49 14.73
C ARG A 185 6.03 -13.17 13.99
N PRO A 186 5.86 -12.04 14.67
CA PRO A 186 5.68 -10.74 14.03
C PRO A 186 6.87 -10.30 13.16
N ILE A 187 8.11 -10.58 13.58
CA ILE A 187 9.31 -10.21 12.81
C ILE A 187 9.38 -11.00 11.50
N ALA A 188 9.12 -12.32 11.53
CA ALA A 188 9.08 -13.16 10.34
C ALA A 188 8.02 -12.66 9.34
N MET A 189 6.84 -12.25 9.83
CA MET A 189 5.78 -11.67 9.02
C MET A 189 6.23 -10.37 8.33
N MET A 190 6.89 -9.47 9.06
CA MET A 190 7.39 -8.22 8.49
C MET A 190 8.43 -8.47 7.39
N MET A 191 9.34 -9.42 7.59
CA MET A 191 10.32 -9.80 6.56
C MET A 191 9.67 -10.45 5.34
N PHE A 192 8.71 -11.34 5.55
CA PHE A 192 7.97 -11.97 4.45
C PHE A 192 7.22 -10.93 3.60
N LYS A 193 6.57 -9.96 4.24
CA LYS A 193 5.93 -8.84 3.57
C LYS A 193 6.95 -8.01 2.76
N THR A 194 8.12 -7.75 3.32
CA THR A 194 9.18 -6.99 2.65
C THR A 194 9.65 -7.74 1.40
N PHE A 195 9.95 -9.02 1.49
CA PHE A 195 10.39 -9.80 0.33
C PHE A 195 9.27 -10.12 -0.67
N GLY A 196 8.02 -10.28 -0.22
CA GLY A 196 6.90 -10.61 -1.09
C GLY A 196 6.26 -9.39 -1.77
N TYR A 197 5.98 -8.34 -1.00
CA TYR A 197 5.26 -7.17 -1.51
C TYR A 197 6.18 -6.02 -1.90
N ILE A 198 7.12 -5.62 -1.03
CA ILE A 198 7.95 -4.44 -1.31
C ILE A 198 8.91 -4.71 -2.48
N VAL A 199 9.44 -5.93 -2.59
CA VAL A 199 10.26 -6.33 -3.74
C VAL A 199 9.47 -6.23 -5.05
N MET A 200 8.22 -6.70 -5.09
CA MET A 200 7.34 -6.55 -6.26
C MET A 200 7.12 -5.05 -6.59
N THR A 201 6.87 -4.23 -5.59
CA THR A 201 6.69 -2.79 -5.77
C THR A 201 7.93 -2.13 -6.36
N GLN A 202 9.10 -2.45 -5.83
CA GLN A 202 10.38 -1.93 -6.33
C GLN A 202 10.69 -2.43 -7.75
N ALA A 203 10.33 -3.67 -8.07
CA ALA A 203 10.46 -4.20 -9.43
C ALA A 203 9.62 -3.40 -10.43
N LEU A 204 8.40 -3.00 -10.06
CA LEU A 204 7.55 -2.17 -10.93
C LEU A 204 8.09 -0.74 -11.09
N TYR A 205 8.63 -0.13 -10.03
CA TYR A 205 9.32 1.16 -10.14
C TYR A 205 10.57 1.05 -11.02
N PHE A 206 11.36 -0.01 -10.86
CA PHE A 206 12.52 -0.27 -11.73
C PHE A 206 12.10 -0.39 -13.21
N CYS A 207 11.01 -1.10 -13.50
CA CYS A 207 10.46 -1.17 -14.86
C CYS A 207 10.03 0.20 -15.38
N GLN A 208 9.47 1.06 -14.54
CA GLN A 208 9.08 2.43 -14.88
C GLN A 208 10.30 3.28 -15.23
N ASP A 209 11.39 3.16 -14.46
CA ASP A 209 12.65 3.88 -14.73
C ASP A 209 13.33 3.40 -16.00
N LEU A 210 13.32 2.08 -16.26
CA LEU A 210 13.81 1.53 -17.53
C LEU A 210 13.00 2.07 -18.72
N LYS A 211 11.69 2.22 -18.56
CA LYS A 211 10.83 2.81 -19.58
C LYS A 211 11.14 4.30 -19.79
N LEU A 212 11.39 5.04 -18.72
CA LEU A 212 11.84 6.44 -18.80
C LEU A 212 13.15 6.55 -19.59
N GLY A 213 14.13 5.73 -19.24
CA GLY A 213 15.41 5.68 -19.95
C GLY A 213 15.26 5.34 -21.44
N HIS A 214 14.32 4.46 -21.79
CA HIS A 214 14.00 4.10 -23.16
C HIS A 214 13.45 5.31 -23.96
N TYR A 215 12.51 6.06 -23.41
CA TYR A 215 11.96 7.24 -24.06
C TYR A 215 12.94 8.41 -24.12
N MET A 216 13.83 8.52 -23.12
CA MET A 216 14.89 9.53 -23.09
C MET A 216 16.13 9.14 -23.90
N HIS A 217 16.12 7.97 -24.56
CA HIS A 217 17.21 7.42 -25.35
C HIS A 217 18.53 7.26 -24.58
N VAL A 218 18.45 6.95 -23.28
CA VAL A 218 19.62 6.69 -22.43
C VAL A 218 20.17 5.29 -22.72
N PRO A 219 21.49 5.12 -22.91
CA PRO A 219 22.11 3.80 -23.10
C PRO A 219 21.78 2.84 -21.94
N GLN A 220 21.30 1.64 -22.25
CA GLN A 220 20.81 0.70 -21.22
C GLN A 220 21.88 0.33 -20.18
N ARG A 221 23.16 0.20 -20.58
CA ARG A 221 24.24 -0.11 -19.64
C ARG A 221 24.49 1.02 -18.64
N SER A 222 24.46 2.27 -19.11
CA SER A 222 24.61 3.44 -18.25
C SER A 222 23.43 3.58 -17.29
N LEU A 223 22.21 3.31 -17.77
CA LEU A 223 21.00 3.33 -16.95
C LEU A 223 21.06 2.25 -15.86
N PHE A 224 21.47 1.03 -16.21
CA PHE A 224 21.63 -0.05 -15.24
C PHE A 224 22.67 0.29 -14.16
N ALA A 225 23.83 0.82 -14.56
CA ALA A 225 24.86 1.24 -13.61
C ALA A 225 24.37 2.39 -12.71
N ALA A 226 23.69 3.39 -13.27
CA ALA A 226 23.12 4.49 -12.53
C ALA A 226 22.09 4.02 -11.49
N GLN A 227 21.20 3.10 -11.87
CA GLN A 227 20.22 2.50 -10.97
C GLN A 227 20.89 1.75 -9.81
N LEU A 228 21.93 0.97 -10.10
CA LEU A 228 22.64 0.22 -9.07
C LEU A 228 23.31 1.15 -8.05
N VAL A 229 24.02 2.17 -8.54
CA VAL A 229 24.70 3.16 -7.69
C VAL A 229 23.68 3.98 -6.90
N ALA A 230 22.62 4.45 -7.55
CA ALA A 230 21.58 5.25 -6.90
C ALA A 230 20.86 4.46 -5.80
N THR A 231 20.58 3.17 -6.03
CA THR A 231 19.95 2.29 -5.03
C THR A 231 20.86 2.09 -3.83
N ALA A 232 22.14 1.77 -4.05
CA ALA A 232 23.12 1.60 -2.96
C ALA A 232 23.28 2.90 -2.16
N TRP A 233 23.41 4.04 -2.83
CA TRP A 233 23.49 5.34 -2.20
C TRP A 233 22.23 5.70 -1.39
N SER A 234 21.05 5.45 -1.96
CA SER A 234 19.78 5.68 -1.29
C SER A 234 19.65 4.85 0.01
N CYS A 235 20.07 3.57 -0.01
CA CYS A 235 20.07 2.74 1.19
C CYS A 235 20.97 3.32 2.28
N LEU A 236 22.17 3.78 1.95
CA LEU A 236 23.09 4.40 2.91
C LEU A 236 22.51 5.70 3.50
N CYS A 237 21.95 6.56 2.64
CA CYS A 237 21.29 7.79 3.08
C CYS A 237 20.10 7.52 3.99
N GLN A 238 19.28 6.52 3.68
CA GLN A 238 18.12 6.16 4.52
C GLN A 238 18.56 5.67 5.90
N LEU A 239 19.55 4.78 5.97
CA LEU A 239 20.10 4.31 7.24
C LEU A 239 20.66 5.47 8.07
N ALA A 240 21.49 6.31 7.47
CA ALA A 240 22.06 7.47 8.16
C ALA A 240 20.99 8.44 8.66
N THR A 241 19.92 8.65 7.88
CA THR A 241 18.80 9.52 8.28
C THR A 241 18.00 8.93 9.44
N VAL A 242 17.74 7.63 9.44
CA VAL A 242 17.02 6.95 10.53
C VAL A 242 17.85 7.01 11.82
N GLU A 243 19.15 6.67 11.77
CA GLU A 243 20.03 6.75 12.92
C GLU A 243 20.12 8.17 13.49
N TRP A 244 20.28 9.16 12.61
CA TRP A 244 20.26 10.56 13.02
C TRP A 244 18.93 10.96 13.67
N ALA A 245 17.80 10.58 13.08
CA ALA A 245 16.47 10.95 13.57
C ALA A 245 16.21 10.33 14.95
N MET A 246 16.59 9.07 15.14
CA MET A 246 16.44 8.37 16.44
C MET A 246 17.33 8.96 17.53
N GLY A 247 18.51 9.47 17.19
CA GLY A 247 19.45 10.07 18.14
C GLY A 247 19.20 11.56 18.42
N ALA A 248 18.82 12.34 17.42
CA ALA A 248 18.75 13.80 17.50
C ALA A 248 17.36 14.34 17.89
N ILE A 249 16.26 13.64 17.52
CA ILE A 249 14.90 14.14 17.73
C ILE A 249 14.33 13.56 19.04
N LYS A 250 14.14 14.44 20.01
CA LYS A 250 13.54 14.04 21.30
C LYS A 250 12.07 13.64 21.11
N GLY A 251 11.71 12.44 21.60
CA GLY A 251 10.35 11.95 21.51
C GLY A 251 9.88 11.60 20.09
N VAL A 252 10.81 11.30 19.16
CA VAL A 252 10.46 10.86 17.79
C VAL A 252 9.43 9.73 17.83
N CYS A 253 8.48 9.76 16.91
CA CYS A 253 7.34 8.82 16.85
C CYS A 253 6.31 8.90 17.99
N THR A 254 6.43 9.83 18.93
CA THR A 254 5.43 10.09 19.97
C THR A 254 4.60 11.34 19.68
N ALA A 255 3.53 11.55 20.42
CA ALA A 255 2.73 12.78 20.32
C ALA A 255 3.50 14.04 20.78
N ALA A 256 4.58 13.88 21.56
CA ALA A 256 5.43 14.95 22.06
C ALA A 256 6.58 15.29 21.10
N ALA A 257 6.67 14.66 19.95
CA ALA A 257 7.74 14.92 18.98
C ALA A 257 7.68 16.37 18.45
N THR A 258 8.81 17.05 18.49
CA THR A 258 8.95 18.37 17.87
C THR A 258 8.90 18.24 16.33
N GLY A 259 8.40 19.27 15.64
CA GLY A 259 8.41 19.31 14.17
C GLY A 259 7.52 18.27 13.47
N SER A 260 6.48 17.75 14.14
CA SER A 260 5.52 16.80 13.56
C SER A 260 6.11 15.43 13.13
N PHE A 261 7.22 15.00 13.71
CA PHE A 261 7.84 13.68 13.45
C PHE A 261 7.06 12.54 14.15
N ASN A 262 5.81 12.33 13.72
CA ASN A 262 4.86 11.40 14.37
C ASN A 262 4.91 9.96 13.84
N CYS A 263 5.73 9.66 12.84
CA CYS A 263 5.98 8.30 12.31
C CYS A 263 4.72 7.50 11.94
N ALA A 264 3.75 8.10 11.28
CA ALA A 264 2.45 7.47 11.00
C ALA A 264 2.58 6.14 10.24
N TYR A 265 3.49 6.06 9.25
CA TYR A 265 3.73 4.82 8.49
C TYR A 265 4.36 3.71 9.33
N ILE A 266 5.30 4.05 10.21
CA ILE A 266 5.94 3.08 11.10
C ILE A 266 4.90 2.49 12.07
N LYS A 267 4.02 3.32 12.63
CA LYS A 267 2.91 2.87 13.48
C LYS A 267 1.96 1.92 12.74
N THR A 268 1.62 2.24 11.49
CA THR A 268 0.77 1.38 10.67
C THR A 268 1.44 0.04 10.38
N PHE A 269 2.74 0.05 10.09
CA PHE A 269 3.51 -1.17 9.85
C PHE A 269 3.62 -2.03 11.13
N TYR A 270 3.84 -1.38 12.27
CA TYR A 270 3.83 -2.04 13.58
C TYR A 270 2.46 -2.67 13.88
N ASN A 271 1.36 -1.93 13.72
CA ASN A 271 0.01 -2.47 13.94
C ASN A 271 -0.28 -3.67 13.04
N ALA A 272 0.16 -3.65 11.78
CA ALA A 272 0.08 -4.79 10.89
C ALA A 272 0.87 -5.99 11.42
N SER A 273 2.06 -5.79 12.01
CA SER A 273 2.84 -6.88 12.61
C SER A 273 2.12 -7.55 13.78
N VAL A 274 1.39 -6.77 14.57
CA VAL A 274 0.58 -7.29 15.68
C VAL A 274 -0.62 -8.08 15.16
N ILE A 275 -1.36 -7.51 14.21
CA ILE A 275 -2.58 -8.10 13.67
C ILE A 275 -2.27 -9.44 12.97
N TRP A 276 -1.31 -9.43 12.06
CA TRP A 276 -1.04 -10.54 11.16
C TRP A 276 0.06 -11.49 11.65
N GLY A 277 1.07 -10.93 12.33
CA GLY A 277 2.22 -11.69 12.76
C GLY A 277 2.09 -12.24 14.17
N ALA A 278 1.62 -11.42 15.11
CA ALA A 278 1.45 -11.84 16.49
C ALA A 278 0.16 -12.65 16.68
N ILE A 279 -1.00 -12.05 16.49
CA ILE A 279 -2.29 -12.71 16.71
C ILE A 279 -2.61 -13.67 15.55
N GLY A 280 -2.35 -13.23 14.33
CA GLY A 280 -2.53 -14.01 13.12
C GLY A 280 -3.96 -14.06 12.58
N PRO A 281 -4.10 -14.40 11.29
CA PRO A 281 -5.39 -14.37 10.60
C PRO A 281 -6.37 -15.44 11.12
N LYS A 282 -5.88 -16.53 11.71
CA LYS A 282 -6.73 -17.58 12.26
C LYS A 282 -7.63 -17.05 13.39
N HIS A 283 -7.07 -16.21 14.27
CA HIS A 283 -7.80 -15.67 15.44
C HIS A 283 -8.64 -14.45 15.10
N LEU A 284 -8.37 -13.77 13.98
CA LEU A 284 -9.11 -12.59 13.56
C LEU A 284 -10.20 -12.86 12.53
N PHE A 285 -9.97 -13.80 11.60
CA PHE A 285 -10.81 -13.99 10.43
C PHE A 285 -11.35 -15.42 10.27
N SER A 286 -11.14 -16.33 11.24
CA SER A 286 -11.61 -17.72 11.11
C SER A 286 -12.43 -18.16 12.31
N GLY A 287 -13.29 -19.17 12.14
CA GLY A 287 -14.04 -19.82 13.21
C GLY A 287 -15.01 -18.91 13.93
N VAL A 288 -14.76 -18.67 15.21
CA VAL A 288 -15.57 -17.83 16.11
C VAL A 288 -15.07 -16.37 16.17
N ALA A 289 -14.09 -16.02 15.36
CA ALA A 289 -13.48 -14.70 15.34
C ALA A 289 -14.48 -13.59 14.99
N VAL A 290 -14.25 -12.40 15.54
CA VAL A 290 -15.10 -11.22 15.34
C VAL A 290 -15.24 -10.82 13.88
N TYR A 291 -14.18 -10.97 13.09
CA TYR A 291 -14.10 -10.51 11.70
C TYR A 291 -14.20 -11.65 10.67
N LYS A 292 -14.74 -12.81 11.03
CA LYS A 292 -14.86 -13.98 10.14
C LYS A 292 -15.59 -13.69 8.83
N ASP A 293 -16.59 -12.82 8.88
CA ASP A 293 -17.43 -12.51 7.72
C ASP A 293 -16.67 -11.73 6.62
N LEU A 294 -15.53 -11.16 6.94
CA LEU A 294 -14.65 -10.53 5.95
C LEU A 294 -14.06 -11.52 4.93
N GLN A 295 -14.05 -12.82 5.23
CA GLN A 295 -13.62 -13.85 4.29
C GLN A 295 -14.50 -13.91 3.03
N TRP A 296 -15.77 -13.53 3.12
CA TRP A 296 -16.68 -13.49 1.97
C TRP A 296 -16.25 -12.49 0.90
N PHE A 297 -15.43 -11.49 1.28
CA PHE A 297 -14.90 -10.52 0.33
C PHE A 297 -13.95 -11.14 -0.70
N TRP A 298 -13.31 -12.29 -0.41
CA TRP A 298 -12.53 -13.03 -1.41
C TRP A 298 -13.44 -13.49 -2.57
N LEU A 299 -14.59 -14.06 -2.24
CA LEU A 299 -15.55 -14.54 -3.24
C LEU A 299 -16.21 -13.38 -3.99
N ALA A 300 -16.61 -12.34 -3.27
CA ALA A 300 -17.17 -11.13 -3.87
C ALA A 300 -16.18 -10.46 -4.85
N GLY A 301 -14.92 -10.35 -4.44
CA GLY A 301 -13.86 -9.80 -5.27
C GLY A 301 -13.57 -10.65 -6.50
N PHE A 302 -13.52 -11.96 -6.36
CA PHE A 302 -13.32 -12.87 -7.50
C PHE A 302 -14.48 -12.83 -8.49
N GLY A 303 -15.72 -12.77 -7.99
CA GLY A 303 -16.94 -12.78 -8.82
C GLY A 303 -17.23 -11.45 -9.54
N ALA A 304 -16.86 -10.31 -8.94
CA ALA A 304 -17.22 -9.00 -9.48
C ALA A 304 -16.69 -8.72 -10.91
N PRO A 305 -15.45 -9.07 -11.29
CA PRO A 305 -14.98 -8.90 -12.66
C PRO A 305 -15.76 -9.72 -13.68
N PHE A 306 -16.28 -10.91 -13.32
CA PHE A 306 -17.12 -11.70 -14.21
C PHE A 306 -18.44 -10.98 -14.54
N LEU A 307 -19.04 -10.32 -13.54
CA LEU A 307 -20.27 -9.51 -13.77
C LEU A 307 -19.97 -8.35 -14.73
N VAL A 308 -18.87 -7.62 -14.51
CA VAL A 308 -18.48 -6.51 -15.40
C VAL A 308 -18.17 -7.01 -16.81
N TYR A 309 -17.47 -8.13 -16.92
CA TYR A 309 -17.16 -8.75 -18.21
C TYR A 309 -18.44 -9.16 -18.96
N GLY A 310 -19.41 -9.79 -18.26
CA GLY A 310 -20.71 -10.13 -18.81
C GLY A 310 -21.48 -8.89 -19.29
N LEU A 311 -21.55 -7.85 -18.45
CA LEU A 311 -22.18 -6.58 -18.83
C LEU A 311 -21.48 -5.90 -20.03
N ALA A 312 -20.16 -5.94 -20.08
CA ALA A 312 -19.40 -5.39 -21.21
C ALA A 312 -19.65 -6.16 -22.53
N ARG A 313 -19.94 -7.46 -22.44
CA ARG A 313 -20.36 -8.29 -23.60
C ARG A 313 -21.80 -8.02 -24.03
N MET A 314 -22.70 -7.81 -23.05
CA MET A 314 -24.12 -7.49 -23.31
C MET A 314 -24.29 -6.09 -23.89
N PHE A 315 -23.49 -5.12 -23.45
CA PHE A 315 -23.57 -3.71 -23.87
C PHE A 315 -22.25 -3.23 -24.50
N PRO A 316 -21.85 -3.75 -25.68
CA PRO A 316 -20.54 -3.47 -26.28
C PRO A 316 -20.35 -2.00 -26.70
N LYS A 317 -21.43 -1.28 -26.92
CA LYS A 317 -21.40 0.15 -27.28
C LYS A 317 -21.29 1.09 -26.10
N ASN A 318 -21.50 0.59 -24.88
CA ASN A 318 -21.43 1.43 -23.68
C ASN A 318 -19.97 1.59 -23.24
N PHE A 319 -19.45 2.78 -23.46
CA PHE A 319 -18.09 3.16 -23.12
C PHE A 319 -17.78 3.11 -21.61
N LEU A 320 -18.75 3.44 -20.75
CA LEU A 320 -18.56 3.47 -19.29
C LEU A 320 -18.34 2.07 -18.73
N ILE A 321 -19.17 1.10 -19.13
CA ILE A 321 -19.08 -0.28 -18.63
C ILE A 321 -17.72 -0.89 -18.97
N ARG A 322 -17.20 -0.65 -20.16
CA ARG A 322 -15.91 -1.18 -20.61
C ARG A 322 -14.70 -0.62 -19.85
N ARG A 323 -14.86 0.48 -19.11
CA ARG A 323 -13.80 1.12 -18.33
C ARG A 323 -13.87 0.84 -16.84
N ILE A 324 -14.88 0.12 -16.38
CA ILE A 324 -14.98 -0.27 -14.97
C ILE A 324 -13.86 -1.27 -14.66
N SER A 325 -13.02 -0.92 -13.69
CA SER A 325 -11.97 -1.81 -13.16
C SER A 325 -12.28 -2.16 -11.71
N MET A 326 -12.77 -3.36 -11.48
CA MET A 326 -13.13 -3.82 -10.13
C MET A 326 -11.96 -3.84 -9.15
N PRO A 327 -10.74 -4.28 -9.53
CA PRO A 327 -9.60 -4.21 -8.63
C PRO A 327 -9.34 -2.82 -8.08
N ILE A 328 -9.48 -1.78 -8.90
CA ILE A 328 -9.27 -0.39 -8.48
C ILE A 328 -10.39 0.09 -7.56
N ILE A 329 -11.64 -0.26 -7.87
CA ILE A 329 -12.78 0.13 -7.03
C ILE A 329 -12.62 -0.45 -5.62
N PHE A 330 -12.23 -1.71 -5.50
CA PHE A 330 -11.97 -2.32 -4.20
C PHE A 330 -10.74 -1.72 -3.51
N ALA A 331 -9.70 -1.36 -4.24
CA ALA A 331 -8.50 -0.74 -3.70
C ALA A 331 -8.71 0.72 -3.21
N CYS A 332 -9.82 1.38 -3.55
CA CYS A 332 -10.10 2.76 -3.12
C CYS A 332 -10.08 2.92 -1.58
N MET A 333 -10.41 1.86 -0.86
CA MET A 333 -10.43 1.87 0.61
C MET A 333 -9.04 1.77 1.25
N ALA A 334 -7.98 1.49 0.50
CA ALA A 334 -6.63 1.25 1.02
C ALA A 334 -6.02 2.43 1.82
N TYR A 335 -6.62 3.61 1.72
CA TYR A 335 -6.17 4.81 2.43
C TYR A 335 -7.06 5.20 3.62
N VAL A 336 -8.07 4.42 3.92
CA VAL A 336 -8.99 4.68 5.06
C VAL A 336 -8.94 3.48 6.01
N PRO A 337 -8.46 3.65 7.24
CA PRO A 337 -7.65 4.75 7.77
C PRO A 337 -6.22 4.77 7.22
N PRO A 338 -5.39 5.81 7.40
CA PRO A 338 -5.55 6.89 8.39
C PRO A 338 -6.36 8.10 7.90
N TYR A 339 -6.71 8.16 6.61
CA TYR A 339 -7.52 9.26 6.09
C TYR A 339 -8.98 9.11 6.51
N SER A 340 -9.56 10.21 6.99
CA SER A 340 -11.00 10.25 7.25
C SER A 340 -11.79 10.43 5.95
N PRO A 341 -13.09 10.09 5.92
CA PRO A 341 -13.97 10.42 4.79
C PRO A 341 -13.93 11.91 4.43
N MET A 342 -13.72 12.78 5.41
CA MET A 342 -13.60 14.22 5.22
C MET A 342 -12.38 14.59 4.37
N ASN A 343 -11.24 13.92 4.56
CA ASN A 343 -10.05 14.11 3.71
C ASN A 343 -10.26 13.68 2.26
N ILE A 344 -11.19 12.75 2.03
CA ILE A 344 -11.49 12.22 0.69
C ILE A 344 -12.58 13.04 0.01
N VAL A 345 -13.62 13.45 0.75
CA VAL A 345 -14.81 14.14 0.21
C VAL A 345 -14.60 15.65 0.12
N SER A 346 -13.82 16.24 1.04
CA SER A 346 -13.51 17.68 1.02
C SER A 346 -13.06 18.20 -0.37
N PRO A 347 -12.25 17.46 -1.16
CA PRO A 347 -11.96 17.84 -2.53
C PRO A 347 -13.16 17.78 -3.48
N LEU A 348 -14.16 16.95 -3.22
CA LEU A 348 -15.35 16.81 -4.07
C LEU A 348 -16.32 18.00 -3.92
N VAL A 349 -16.50 18.48 -2.71
CA VAL A 349 -17.35 19.66 -2.41
C VAL A 349 -16.72 20.93 -3.00
N HIS A 350 -15.40 21.04 -2.97
CA HIS A 350 -14.68 22.14 -3.61
C HIS A 350 -14.71 22.13 -5.14
N LEU A 351 -14.94 21.00 -5.79
CA LEU A 351 -15.08 20.95 -7.25
C LEU A 351 -16.29 21.76 -7.75
N LEU A 352 -17.38 21.85 -6.99
CA LEU A 352 -18.54 22.68 -7.30
C LEU A 352 -18.26 24.18 -7.09
N HIS A 353 -17.27 24.52 -6.26
CA HIS A 353 -16.81 25.91 -6.04
C HIS A 353 -15.50 26.27 -6.78
N ILE A 354 -14.81 25.28 -7.37
CA ILE A 354 -13.42 25.40 -7.87
C ILE A 354 -13.36 25.49 -9.40
N LEU A 355 -14.13 26.32 -10.01
CA LEU A 355 -13.54 27.03 -11.14
C LEU A 355 -12.46 28.04 -10.68
N GLN A 356 -12.20 28.18 -9.38
CA GLN A 356 -11.34 29.22 -8.85
C GLN A 356 -10.12 28.81 -8.02
N LEU A 357 -9.92 27.55 -7.60
CA LEU A 357 -8.73 27.18 -6.78
C LEU A 357 -8.25 25.75 -7.02
N LEU A 358 -7.26 25.68 -7.88
CA LEU A 358 -6.45 24.52 -8.25
C LEU A 358 -5.53 24.03 -7.11
N THR A 359 -6.03 23.56 -6.01
CA THR A 359 -5.16 22.80 -5.08
C THR A 359 -5.97 21.92 -4.13
N ARG A 360 -5.88 20.62 -4.23
CA ARG A 360 -5.47 19.66 -3.20
C ARG A 360 -5.92 18.22 -3.39
N THR A 361 -4.95 17.36 -3.28
CA THR A 361 -4.78 15.94 -3.07
C THR A 361 -5.30 14.99 -4.17
N LYS A 362 -6.31 14.16 -4.02
CA LYS A 362 -6.64 13.15 -5.04
C LYS A 362 -7.46 13.66 -6.21
N LEU A 363 -8.24 14.71 -6.00
CA LEU A 363 -8.94 15.39 -7.09
C LEU A 363 -7.98 16.23 -7.95
N ALA A 364 -6.92 16.76 -7.32
CA ALA A 364 -5.83 17.40 -8.06
C ALA A 364 -5.19 16.42 -9.04
N TRP A 365 -5.00 15.16 -8.65
CA TRP A 365 -4.47 14.12 -9.54
C TRP A 365 -5.43 13.82 -10.70
N CYS A 366 -6.74 13.71 -10.43
CA CYS A 366 -7.75 13.57 -11.47
C CYS A 366 -7.79 14.78 -12.38
N SER A 367 -7.70 16.00 -11.83
CA SER A 367 -7.69 17.25 -12.60
C SER A 367 -6.43 17.36 -13.45
N VAL A 368 -5.25 17.11 -12.87
CA VAL A 368 -3.99 17.08 -13.60
C VAL A 368 -4.04 16.02 -14.69
N GLY A 369 -4.50 14.80 -14.37
CA GLY A 369 -4.66 13.73 -15.34
C GLY A 369 -5.63 14.11 -16.47
N TYR A 370 -6.75 14.76 -16.16
CA TYR A 370 -7.70 15.26 -17.17
C TYR A 370 -7.09 16.36 -18.03
N ILE A 371 -6.42 17.34 -17.43
CA ILE A 371 -5.78 18.46 -18.12
C ILE A 371 -4.73 17.93 -19.09
N PHE A 372 -3.78 17.12 -18.64
CA PHE A 372 -2.69 16.63 -19.47
C PHE A 372 -3.13 15.55 -20.47
N ASN A 373 -3.92 14.55 -20.04
CA ASN A 373 -4.26 13.40 -20.90
C ASN A 373 -5.49 13.59 -21.75
N LYS A 374 -6.31 14.62 -21.51
CA LYS A 374 -7.47 14.92 -22.33
C LYS A 374 -7.39 16.30 -22.97
N TRP A 375 -7.32 17.37 -22.15
CA TRP A 375 -7.38 18.73 -22.67
C TRP A 375 -6.12 19.10 -23.47
N ILE A 376 -4.92 19.02 -22.90
CA ILE A 376 -3.66 19.32 -23.59
C ILE A 376 -3.42 18.37 -24.75
N ARG A 377 -3.66 17.07 -24.55
CA ARG A 377 -3.54 16.07 -25.62
C ARG A 377 -4.41 16.37 -26.84
N ASN A 378 -5.62 16.88 -26.64
CA ASN A 378 -6.53 17.19 -27.74
C ASN A 378 -6.24 18.55 -28.40
N THR A 379 -5.82 19.54 -27.58
CA THR A 379 -5.60 20.92 -28.04
C THR A 379 -4.17 21.14 -28.54
N TYR A 380 -3.18 20.59 -27.85
CA TYR A 380 -1.74 20.78 -28.16
C TYR A 380 -1.04 19.43 -28.36
N ARG A 381 -1.54 18.62 -29.26
CA ARG A 381 -1.08 17.24 -29.48
C ARG A 381 0.43 17.13 -29.75
N GLY A 382 1.03 18.06 -30.53
CA GLY A 382 2.47 18.07 -30.81
C GLY A 382 3.32 18.25 -29.55
N TRP A 383 2.95 19.21 -28.72
CA TRP A 383 3.60 19.44 -27.44
C TRP A 383 3.43 18.22 -26.52
N TRP A 384 2.22 17.68 -26.42
CA TRP A 384 1.92 16.54 -25.57
C TRP A 384 2.76 15.30 -25.94
N MET A 385 2.88 15.00 -27.24
CA MET A 385 3.67 13.86 -27.70
C MET A 385 5.17 14.02 -27.39
N GLN A 386 5.70 15.24 -27.41
CA GLN A 386 7.12 15.52 -27.23
C GLN A 386 7.52 15.72 -25.76
N TYR A 387 6.70 16.40 -24.98
CA TYR A 387 7.10 16.90 -23.66
C TYR A 387 6.33 16.31 -22.49
N ASN A 388 5.18 15.69 -22.68
CA ASN A 388 4.34 15.23 -21.57
C ASN A 388 5.09 14.32 -20.60
N TYR A 389 5.87 13.38 -21.12
CA TYR A 389 6.61 12.42 -20.29
C TYR A 389 7.77 13.07 -19.54
N VAL A 390 8.50 13.94 -20.22
CA VAL A 390 9.61 14.72 -19.62
C VAL A 390 9.08 15.66 -18.54
N THR A 391 7.95 16.31 -18.77
CA THR A 391 7.29 17.19 -17.80
C THR A 391 6.86 16.40 -16.55
N SER A 392 6.32 15.20 -16.71
CA SER A 392 5.98 14.34 -15.57
C SER A 392 7.21 14.01 -14.73
N ALA A 393 8.30 13.58 -15.36
CA ALA A 393 9.55 13.29 -14.67
C ALA A 393 10.15 14.53 -13.97
N ALA A 394 10.09 15.69 -14.62
CA ALA A 394 10.56 16.96 -14.04
C ALA A 394 9.72 17.37 -12.81
N MET A 395 8.41 17.13 -12.83
CA MET A 395 7.55 17.40 -11.67
C MET A 395 7.87 16.48 -10.49
N ASP A 396 8.17 15.19 -10.73
CA ASP A 396 8.57 14.26 -9.67
C ASP A 396 9.91 14.69 -9.03
N VAL A 397 10.89 15.09 -9.84
CA VAL A 397 12.16 15.65 -9.35
C VAL A 397 11.93 16.93 -8.58
N GLY A 398 11.08 17.83 -9.10
CA GLY A 398 10.70 19.07 -8.43
C GLY A 398 10.07 18.84 -7.06
N LEU A 399 9.22 17.84 -6.92
CA LEU A 399 8.63 17.43 -5.65
C LEU A 399 9.71 16.98 -4.64
N ALA A 400 10.66 16.15 -5.08
CA ALA A 400 11.76 15.72 -4.23
C ALA A 400 12.62 16.88 -3.74
N ILE A 401 12.99 17.79 -4.63
CA ILE A 401 13.76 19.01 -4.28
C ILE A 401 12.97 19.89 -3.32
N CYS A 402 11.67 20.08 -3.58
CA CYS A 402 10.78 20.88 -2.71
C CYS A 402 10.73 20.30 -1.28
N ASN A 403 10.62 18.99 -1.13
CA ASN A 403 10.64 18.34 0.18
C ASN A 403 11.96 18.54 0.91
N ILE A 404 13.10 18.49 0.20
CA ILE A 404 14.42 18.76 0.77
C ILE A 404 14.50 20.22 1.27
N ILE A 405 14.07 21.18 0.44
CA ILE A 405 14.07 22.61 0.81
C ILE A 405 13.16 22.85 2.01
N LEU A 406 11.94 22.30 2.01
CA LEU A 406 11.01 22.43 3.13
C LEU A 406 11.59 21.85 4.42
N PHE A 407 12.26 20.71 4.33
CA PHE A 407 12.89 20.10 5.49
C PHE A 407 13.98 21.00 6.08
N PHE A 408 14.96 21.41 5.27
CA PHE A 408 16.11 22.18 5.75
C PHE A 408 15.76 23.65 6.10
N CYS A 409 14.88 24.29 5.32
CA CYS A 409 14.57 25.71 5.48
C CYS A 409 13.41 26.01 6.44
N VAL A 410 12.50 25.05 6.66
CA VAL A 410 11.29 25.27 7.47
C VAL A 410 11.26 24.35 8.68
N LEU A 411 11.30 23.02 8.47
CA LEU A 411 11.06 22.08 9.56
C LEU A 411 12.26 21.94 10.50
N LEU A 412 13.47 21.90 9.98
CA LEU A 412 14.69 21.77 10.79
C LEU A 412 14.93 23.01 11.70
N PRO A 413 14.69 24.26 11.25
CA PRO A 413 14.76 25.44 12.12
C PRO A 413 13.59 25.57 13.12
N GLY A 414 12.64 24.63 13.14
CA GLY A 414 11.48 24.67 14.03
C GLY A 414 10.29 25.46 13.51
N GLY A 415 10.26 25.80 12.22
CA GLY A 415 9.12 26.41 11.56
C GLY A 415 7.93 25.46 11.46
N ALA A 416 6.74 25.98 11.64
CA ALA A 416 5.50 25.24 11.46
C ALA A 416 4.91 25.47 10.07
N MET A 417 4.24 24.44 9.53
CA MET A 417 3.44 24.61 8.33
C MET A 417 2.24 25.53 8.63
N PRO A 418 1.82 26.37 7.65
CA PRO A 418 0.69 27.26 7.87
C PRO A 418 -0.57 26.49 8.26
N GLU A 419 -1.18 26.92 9.35
CA GLU A 419 -2.45 26.37 9.77
C GLU A 419 -3.58 26.97 8.93
N TYR A 420 -4.39 26.10 8.37
CA TYR A 420 -5.59 26.50 7.66
C TYR A 420 -6.69 25.47 7.93
N TRP A 421 -7.93 25.82 7.69
CA TRP A 421 -9.11 25.01 8.01
C TRP A 421 -9.04 23.57 7.48
N GLY A 422 -8.40 23.33 6.33
CA GLY A 422 -8.34 22.01 5.70
C GLY A 422 -7.40 21.02 6.41
N ASN A 423 -6.46 21.48 7.24
CA ASN A 423 -5.59 20.62 8.05
C ASN A 423 -5.94 20.66 9.54
N THR A 424 -6.55 21.75 10.03
CA THR A 424 -6.91 21.89 11.46
C THR A 424 -8.24 21.22 11.79
N ILE A 425 -9.30 21.39 10.97
CA ILE A 425 -10.63 20.84 11.26
C ILE A 425 -10.59 19.31 11.38
N VAL A 426 -9.81 18.60 10.55
CA VAL A 426 -9.73 17.15 10.60
C VAL A 426 -9.24 16.64 11.95
N SER A 427 -8.23 17.29 12.53
CA SER A 427 -7.67 16.92 13.83
C SER A 427 -8.57 17.27 15.02
N THR A 428 -9.47 18.25 14.87
CA THR A 428 -10.40 18.69 15.91
C THR A 428 -11.72 17.93 15.91
N THR A 429 -11.99 17.08 14.92
CA THR A 429 -13.16 16.21 14.92
C THR A 429 -13.02 15.14 16.00
N ALA A 430 -14.14 14.67 16.54
CA ALA A 430 -14.15 13.59 17.52
C ALA A 430 -13.47 12.31 16.98
N ASP A 431 -13.56 12.05 15.67
CA ASP A 431 -12.88 10.96 14.99
C ASP A 431 -11.36 11.18 14.90
N GLY A 432 -10.93 12.42 14.59
CA GLY A 432 -9.52 12.82 14.59
C GLY A 432 -8.89 12.75 15.98
N ALA A 433 -9.63 13.15 17.02
CA ALA A 433 -9.25 13.03 18.41
C ALA A 433 -9.42 11.59 18.98
N GLN A 434 -9.94 10.65 18.19
CA GLN A 434 -10.18 9.25 18.56
C GLN A 434 -11.16 9.08 19.73
N THR A 435 -12.05 10.04 19.93
CA THR A 435 -13.06 10.05 21.01
C THR A 435 -14.48 9.76 20.51
N ALA A 436 -14.66 9.46 19.22
CA ALA A 436 -15.94 9.22 18.60
C ALA A 436 -16.48 7.80 18.89
N VAL A 437 -16.62 7.45 20.17
CA VAL A 437 -17.23 6.20 20.61
C VAL A 437 -18.65 6.44 21.12
N ARG A 438 -19.57 5.50 20.88
CA ARG A 438 -20.98 5.62 21.30
C ARG A 438 -21.21 5.08 22.71
N LYS A 439 -20.42 4.09 23.11
CA LYS A 439 -20.47 3.45 24.42
C LYS A 439 -19.06 3.33 24.97
N SER A 440 -18.90 3.59 26.25
CA SER A 440 -17.66 3.35 26.99
C SER A 440 -17.88 2.27 28.03
N VAL A 441 -16.87 1.48 28.28
CA VAL A 441 -16.87 0.47 29.33
C VAL A 441 -16.39 1.11 30.62
N THR A 442 -17.06 0.86 31.74
CA THR A 442 -16.72 1.40 33.05
C THR A 442 -16.34 0.28 34.02
N GLY A 443 -15.32 0.51 34.84
CA GLY A 443 -14.90 -0.45 35.86
C GLY A 443 -14.21 -1.70 35.28
N ASP A 444 -14.62 -2.86 35.79
CA ASP A 444 -14.08 -4.17 35.35
C ASP A 444 -14.86 -4.83 34.22
N GLU A 445 -15.86 -4.15 33.69
CA GLU A 445 -16.59 -4.62 32.52
C GLU A 445 -15.72 -4.56 31.25
N TYR A 446 -16.07 -5.38 30.27
CA TYR A 446 -15.44 -5.39 28.96
C TYR A 446 -16.48 -5.68 27.87
N PHE A 447 -16.21 -5.23 26.67
CA PHE A 447 -17.05 -5.56 25.49
C PHE A 447 -16.40 -6.69 24.68
N GLY A 448 -17.17 -7.33 23.83
CA GLY A 448 -16.67 -8.39 22.98
C GLY A 448 -17.07 -9.80 23.44
N PRO A 449 -16.49 -10.85 22.82
CA PRO A 449 -16.79 -12.22 23.19
C PRO A 449 -16.27 -12.53 24.59
N ARG A 450 -17.02 -13.35 25.32
CA ARG A 450 -16.63 -13.76 26.68
C ARG A 450 -15.46 -14.75 26.70
N THR A 451 -15.29 -15.49 25.63
CA THR A 451 -14.23 -16.49 25.47
C THR A 451 -13.53 -16.30 24.14
N TRP A 452 -12.21 -16.23 24.17
CA TRP A 452 -11.33 -16.27 23.02
C TRP A 452 -10.19 -17.22 23.36
N LYS A 453 -9.86 -18.09 22.42
CA LYS A 453 -8.81 -19.12 22.61
C LYS A 453 -7.78 -19.00 21.51
N TRP A 454 -6.54 -19.30 21.90
CA TRP A 454 -5.39 -19.37 20.95
C TRP A 454 -5.56 -20.51 19.94
#